data_72a3bc4ece42734a8a06b04ee01f82e1
#
_entry.id   72a3bc4ece42734a8a06b04ee01f82e1
#
_cell.length_a   1.000
_cell.length_b   1.000
_cell.length_c   1.000
_cell.angle_alpha   90.00
_cell.angle_beta   90.00
_cell.angle_gamma   90.00
#
_symmetry.space_group_name_H-M   'P 1'
#
loop_
_entity.id
_entity.type
_entity.pdbx_description
1 polymer ?
#
loop_
_entity_poly.entity_id
_entity_poly.type
_entity_poly.pdbx_seq_one_letter_code
_entity_poly.pdbx_strand_id
1 'polypeptide(L)'
;MEIKRRTRDELGLSCSVGVAYSKTAAKTASEEKKPDGYFEIRTREDFVNLISDRDVRVLYTVGTMTAEKLYANGIRTVRDVRRHEEEVIHLLGKHGRWLTRLAVGIDDRKVTPYRPQDAKSIGREVTFQKDVDNYEFLRDVLLLLSLCVEHRARRVGLHGSGVTLKLT
;
A
#
# COMPACT_ATOMS: atom_id res chain seq x y z
N MET A 1 -25.07 -0.18 5.14
CA MET A 1 -24.18 0.36 4.13
C MET A 1 -24.17 -0.57 2.93
N GLU A 2 -24.54 -0.06 1.77
CA GLU A 2 -24.84 -0.88 0.57
C GLU A 2 -23.64 -1.70 0.06
N ILE A 3 -22.43 -1.12 -0.01
CA ILE A 3 -21.24 -1.84 -0.48
C ILE A 3 -21.02 -3.12 0.33
N LYS A 4 -21.05 -3.06 1.65
CA LYS A 4 -20.87 -4.24 2.51
C LYS A 4 -21.96 -5.28 2.30
N ARG A 5 -23.23 -4.82 2.20
CA ARG A 5 -24.37 -5.69 1.92
C ARG A 5 -24.19 -6.42 0.59
N ARG A 6 -23.94 -5.68 -0.50
CA ARG A 6 -23.72 -6.28 -1.82
C ARG A 6 -22.53 -7.23 -1.87
N THR A 7 -21.41 -6.87 -1.25
CA THR A 7 -20.23 -7.77 -1.16
C THR A 7 -20.59 -9.09 -0.51
N ARG A 8 -21.41 -9.05 0.57
CA ARG A 8 -21.87 -10.27 1.24
C ARG A 8 -22.87 -11.05 0.40
N ASP A 9 -23.90 -10.35 -0.13
CA ASP A 9 -25.01 -11.01 -0.83
C ASP A 9 -24.58 -11.58 -2.19
N GLU A 10 -23.69 -10.87 -2.92
CA GLU A 10 -23.27 -11.24 -4.27
C GLU A 10 -22.04 -12.17 -4.30
N LEU A 11 -21.12 -12.05 -3.32
CA LEU A 11 -19.84 -12.75 -3.34
C LEU A 11 -19.62 -13.69 -2.14
N GLY A 12 -20.48 -13.66 -1.13
CA GLY A 12 -20.29 -14.42 0.11
C GLY A 12 -19.10 -13.95 0.96
N LEU A 13 -18.58 -12.75 0.71
CA LEU A 13 -17.39 -12.20 1.37
C LEU A 13 -17.76 -11.09 2.35
N SER A 14 -16.96 -10.95 3.42
CA SER A 14 -17.01 -9.79 4.30
C SER A 14 -15.97 -8.74 3.89
N CYS A 15 -16.27 -7.46 4.10
CA CYS A 15 -15.31 -6.37 3.91
C CYS A 15 -15.43 -5.30 4.98
N SER A 16 -14.29 -4.72 5.37
CA SER A 16 -14.25 -3.54 6.22
C SER A 16 -14.15 -2.28 5.39
N VAL A 17 -14.90 -1.25 5.76
CA VAL A 17 -14.98 0.01 5.01
C VAL A 17 -14.60 1.17 5.91
N GLY A 18 -13.65 1.98 5.44
CA GLY A 18 -13.26 3.25 6.03
C GLY A 18 -13.67 4.43 5.15
N VAL A 19 -14.28 5.43 5.75
CA VAL A 19 -14.67 6.68 5.09
C VAL A 19 -13.95 7.83 5.75
N ALA A 20 -13.32 8.70 4.96
CA ALA A 20 -12.63 9.86 5.49
C ALA A 20 -12.40 10.95 4.43
N TYR A 21 -11.89 12.09 4.86
CA TYR A 21 -11.57 13.25 4.03
C TYR A 21 -10.34 13.07 3.12
N SER A 22 -9.48 12.07 3.38
CA SER A 22 -8.26 11.80 2.60
C SER A 22 -8.01 10.31 2.42
N LYS A 23 -7.15 9.93 1.46
CA LYS A 23 -6.79 8.53 1.19
C LYS A 23 -6.15 7.85 2.41
N THR A 24 -5.20 8.53 3.07
CA THR A 24 -4.53 7.98 4.24
C THR A 24 -5.51 7.80 5.39
N ALA A 25 -6.34 8.80 5.68
CA ALA A 25 -7.35 8.69 6.74
C ALA A 25 -8.38 7.59 6.44
N ALA A 26 -8.83 7.44 5.18
CA ALA A 26 -9.75 6.37 4.79
C ALA A 26 -9.11 4.98 4.93
N LYS A 27 -7.83 4.84 4.58
CA LYS A 27 -7.10 3.58 4.78
C LYS A 27 -6.99 3.24 6.27
N THR A 28 -6.61 4.21 7.11
CA THR A 28 -6.58 4.03 8.57
C THR A 28 -7.97 3.64 9.10
N ALA A 29 -9.01 4.38 8.71
CA ALA A 29 -10.38 4.08 9.11
C ALA A 29 -10.82 2.65 8.77
N SER A 30 -10.39 2.12 7.61
CA SER A 30 -10.73 0.76 7.19
C SER A 30 -10.10 -0.34 8.07
N GLU A 31 -9.05 -0.02 8.83
CA GLU A 31 -8.37 -0.95 9.74
C GLU A 31 -9.01 -0.96 11.16
N GLU A 32 -9.71 0.12 11.55
CA GLU A 32 -10.15 0.35 12.93
C GLU A 32 -11.13 -0.70 13.47
N LYS A 33 -11.98 -1.22 12.61
CA LYS A 33 -13.02 -2.19 13.02
C LYS A 33 -13.01 -3.43 12.14
N LYS A 34 -11.82 -3.96 11.82
CA LYS A 34 -11.69 -5.28 11.20
C LYS A 34 -12.00 -6.40 12.20
N PRO A 35 -12.55 -7.53 11.74
CA PRO A 35 -13.13 -7.78 10.41
C PRO A 35 -14.56 -7.22 10.28
N ASP A 36 -15.01 -7.04 9.04
CA ASP A 36 -16.40 -6.67 8.68
C ASP A 36 -16.90 -5.38 9.36
N GLY A 37 -16.02 -4.41 9.58
CA GLY A 37 -16.34 -3.16 10.26
C GLY A 37 -16.70 -2.01 9.32
N TYR A 38 -17.16 -0.91 9.94
CA TYR A 38 -17.31 0.40 9.35
C TYR A 38 -16.78 1.44 10.32
N PHE A 39 -15.94 2.35 9.82
CA PHE A 39 -15.43 3.46 10.61
C PHE A 39 -15.33 4.73 9.74
N GLU A 40 -15.63 5.88 10.35
CA GLU A 40 -15.61 7.18 9.69
C GLU A 40 -14.71 8.15 10.44
N ILE A 41 -13.84 8.84 9.69
CA ILE A 41 -12.99 9.93 10.17
C ILE A 41 -13.39 11.20 9.42
N ARG A 42 -14.09 12.10 10.09
CA ARG A 42 -14.70 13.26 9.42
C ARG A 42 -13.74 14.41 9.24
N THR A 43 -12.92 14.67 10.23
CA THR A 43 -12.03 15.83 10.24
C THR A 43 -10.56 15.42 10.32
N ARG A 44 -9.69 16.35 9.93
CA ARG A 44 -8.25 16.21 10.11
C ARG A 44 -7.87 16.06 11.59
N GLU A 45 -8.56 16.80 12.46
CA GLU A 45 -8.32 16.73 13.90
C GLU A 45 -8.66 15.36 14.47
N ASP A 46 -9.80 14.77 14.10
CA ASP A 46 -10.17 13.40 14.49
C ASP A 46 -9.09 12.39 14.08
N PHE A 47 -8.56 12.51 12.86
CA PHE A 47 -7.51 11.65 12.38
C PHE A 47 -6.22 11.81 13.20
N VAL A 48 -5.77 13.05 13.40
CA VAL A 48 -4.55 13.35 14.15
C VAL A 48 -4.65 12.84 15.59
N ASN A 49 -5.80 13.03 16.24
CA ASN A 49 -6.05 12.53 17.59
C ASN A 49 -6.03 11.00 17.64
N LEU A 50 -6.68 10.35 16.66
CA LEU A 50 -6.76 8.90 16.57
C LEU A 50 -5.38 8.22 16.47
N ILE A 51 -4.44 8.82 15.70
CA ILE A 51 -3.15 8.18 15.44
C ILE A 51 -2.01 8.67 16.33
N SER A 52 -2.21 9.72 17.10
CA SER A 52 -1.16 10.46 17.82
C SER A 52 -0.20 9.58 18.63
N ASP A 53 -0.76 8.69 19.43
CA ASP A 53 0.00 7.84 20.36
C ASP A 53 0.27 6.45 19.80
N ARG A 54 -0.09 6.22 18.55
CA ARG A 54 0.15 4.96 17.85
C ARG A 54 1.58 4.88 17.33
N ASP A 55 2.03 3.67 17.17
CA ASP A 55 3.31 3.35 16.53
C ASP A 55 3.39 3.98 15.12
N VAL A 56 4.58 4.42 14.72
CA VAL A 56 4.84 5.05 13.41
C VAL A 56 4.40 4.19 12.23
N ARG A 57 4.31 2.88 12.38
CA ARG A 57 3.85 1.95 11.35
C ARG A 57 2.39 2.11 10.95
N VAL A 58 1.60 2.85 11.73
CA VAL A 58 0.23 3.22 11.34
C VAL A 58 0.22 4.18 10.15
N LEU A 59 1.29 4.95 9.97
CA LEU A 59 1.43 5.85 8.84
C LEU A 59 1.67 5.07 7.54
N TYR A 60 0.85 5.36 6.54
CA TYR A 60 1.00 4.77 5.22
C TYR A 60 2.43 4.99 4.70
N THR A 61 3.04 3.93 4.17
CA THR A 61 4.42 3.86 3.68
C THR A 61 5.51 3.59 4.72
N VAL A 62 5.20 3.50 6.00
CA VAL A 62 6.16 3.07 7.02
C VAL A 62 6.17 1.54 7.12
N GLY A 63 7.12 0.92 6.42
CA GLY A 63 7.43 -0.50 6.56
C GLY A 63 8.51 -0.74 7.62
N THR A 64 8.89 -2.00 7.81
CA THR A 64 9.88 -2.43 8.82
C THR A 64 11.18 -1.61 8.78
N MET A 65 11.79 -1.48 7.60
CA MET A 65 13.06 -0.74 7.46
C MET A 65 12.97 0.74 7.84
N THR A 66 11.84 1.39 7.51
CA THR A 66 11.62 2.80 7.87
C THR A 66 11.36 2.92 9.37
N ALA A 67 10.57 2.02 9.94
CA ALA A 67 10.29 2.01 11.36
C ALA A 67 11.57 1.79 12.19
N GLU A 68 12.43 0.84 11.80
CA GLU A 68 13.70 0.58 12.47
C GLU A 68 14.61 1.81 12.49
N LYS A 69 14.72 2.53 11.36
CA LYS A 69 15.47 3.79 11.29
C LYS A 69 14.93 4.84 12.25
N LEU A 70 13.60 4.99 12.32
CA LEU A 70 12.97 5.92 13.25
C LEU A 70 13.18 5.51 14.70
N TYR A 71 13.02 4.23 15.03
CA TYR A 71 13.22 3.71 16.39
C TYR A 71 14.66 3.89 16.89
N ALA A 72 15.65 3.70 16.02
CA ALA A 72 17.05 3.92 16.35
C ALA A 72 17.35 5.38 16.74
N ASN A 73 16.49 6.32 16.33
CA ASN A 73 16.58 7.74 16.69
C ASN A 73 15.50 8.16 17.72
N GLY A 74 14.92 7.20 18.46
CA GLY A 74 13.96 7.48 19.53
C GLY A 74 12.55 7.86 19.07
N ILE A 75 12.27 7.85 17.75
CA ILE A 75 10.99 8.23 17.16
C ILE A 75 10.12 6.98 17.02
N ARG A 76 9.19 6.79 17.94
CA ARG A 76 8.37 5.57 18.03
C ARG A 76 6.91 5.80 17.67
N THR A 77 6.36 6.95 18.03
CA THR A 77 4.96 7.30 17.83
C THR A 77 4.78 8.34 16.74
N VAL A 78 3.55 8.46 16.24
CA VAL A 78 3.21 9.55 15.30
C VAL A 78 3.39 10.93 15.96
N ARG A 79 3.17 11.03 17.27
CA ARG A 79 3.46 12.24 18.04
C ARG A 79 4.94 12.59 17.97
N ASP A 80 5.83 11.59 18.07
CA ASP A 80 7.29 11.82 17.97
C ASP A 80 7.67 12.31 16.58
N VAL A 81 7.10 11.75 15.52
CA VAL A 81 7.29 12.23 14.13
C VAL A 81 6.99 13.73 14.01
N ARG A 82 5.91 14.18 14.65
CA ARG A 82 5.54 15.61 14.65
C ARG A 82 6.48 16.49 15.48
N ARG A 83 6.99 15.96 16.60
CA ARG A 83 7.91 16.70 17.47
C ARG A 83 9.32 16.83 16.90
N HIS A 84 9.73 15.83 16.12
CA HIS A 84 11.09 15.72 15.55
C HIS A 84 11.05 15.84 14.00
N GLU A 85 10.23 16.76 13.48
CA GLU A 85 10.00 16.90 12.03
C GLU A 85 11.31 17.06 11.24
N GLU A 86 12.20 17.97 11.66
CA GLU A 86 13.47 18.22 10.99
C GLU A 86 14.36 16.99 10.97
N GLU A 87 14.43 16.27 12.08
CA GLU A 87 15.20 15.04 12.19
C GLU A 87 14.64 13.93 11.28
N VAL A 88 13.31 13.76 11.23
CA VAL A 88 12.64 12.82 10.33
C VAL A 88 12.94 13.15 8.87
N ILE A 89 12.94 14.45 8.52
CA ILE A 89 13.28 14.90 7.17
C ILE A 89 14.76 14.64 6.86
N HIS A 90 15.65 14.88 7.81
CA HIS A 90 17.08 14.59 7.64
C HIS A 90 17.34 13.10 7.42
N LEU A 91 16.71 12.23 8.22
CA LEU A 91 16.87 10.76 8.18
C LEU A 91 16.31 10.12 6.91
N LEU A 92 15.19 10.62 6.41
CA LEU A 92 14.40 9.96 5.35
C LEU A 92 14.30 10.78 4.06
N GLY A 93 14.83 12.00 4.02
CA GLY A 93 14.83 12.87 2.84
C GLY A 93 13.41 13.20 2.35
N LYS A 94 13.16 13.01 1.06
CA LYS A 94 11.83 13.25 0.45
C LYS A 94 10.71 12.44 1.11
N HIS A 95 11.01 11.22 1.53
CA HIS A 95 10.06 10.38 2.24
C HIS A 95 9.74 10.93 3.64
N GLY A 96 10.73 11.50 4.33
CA GLY A 96 10.53 12.17 5.62
C GLY A 96 9.56 13.35 5.51
N ARG A 97 9.73 14.22 4.53
CA ARG A 97 8.79 15.33 4.25
C ARG A 97 7.36 14.84 4.00
N TRP A 98 7.24 13.73 3.29
CA TRP A 98 5.93 13.11 3.07
C TRP A 98 5.34 12.57 4.37
N LEU A 99 6.16 11.90 5.17
CA LEU A 99 5.75 11.29 6.42
C LEU A 99 5.29 12.32 7.46
N THR A 100 6.01 13.45 7.59
CA THR A 100 5.64 14.53 8.51
C THR A 100 4.31 15.17 8.11
N ARG A 101 4.03 15.34 6.80
CA ARG A 101 2.72 15.79 6.31
C ARG A 101 1.61 14.81 6.68
N LEU A 102 1.83 13.51 6.49
CA LEU A 102 0.85 12.50 6.90
C LEU A 102 0.61 12.50 8.41
N ALA A 103 1.66 12.67 9.21
CA ALA A 103 1.56 12.72 10.67
C ALA A 103 0.68 13.87 11.19
N VAL A 104 0.59 14.97 10.44
CA VAL A 104 -0.34 16.07 10.72
C VAL A 104 -1.64 15.99 9.93
N GLY A 105 -1.92 14.86 9.29
CA GLY A 105 -3.18 14.61 8.59
C GLY A 105 -3.31 15.28 7.22
N ILE A 106 -2.21 15.67 6.58
CA ILE A 106 -2.21 16.28 5.25
C ILE A 106 -1.90 15.22 4.19
N ASP A 107 -2.89 14.93 3.35
CA ASP A 107 -2.77 14.04 2.19
C ASP A 107 -3.60 14.58 1.03
N ASP A 108 -2.95 15.31 0.13
CA ASP A 108 -3.60 16.00 -0.99
C ASP A 108 -3.76 15.12 -2.24
N ARG A 109 -3.47 13.82 -2.15
CA ARG A 109 -3.60 12.90 -3.28
C ARG A 109 -5.05 12.72 -3.69
N LYS A 110 -5.36 13.06 -4.93
CA LYS A 110 -6.70 12.86 -5.50
C LYS A 110 -6.97 11.39 -5.77
N VAL A 111 -8.25 10.99 -5.68
CA VAL A 111 -8.70 9.70 -6.21
C VAL A 111 -8.77 9.83 -7.72
N THR A 112 -7.95 9.04 -8.42
CA THR A 112 -7.94 8.99 -9.87
C THR A 112 -8.45 7.62 -10.33
N PRO A 113 -9.31 7.55 -11.36
CA PRO A 113 -9.72 6.29 -11.94
C PRO A 113 -8.50 5.50 -12.44
N TYR A 114 -8.56 4.19 -12.24
CA TYR A 114 -7.54 3.30 -12.83
C TYR A 114 -7.66 3.31 -14.36
N ARG A 115 -6.54 3.52 -15.02
CA ARG A 115 -6.40 3.39 -16.47
C ARG A 115 -5.34 2.34 -16.76
N PRO A 116 -5.67 1.26 -17.51
CA PRO A 116 -4.68 0.22 -17.83
C PRO A 116 -3.40 0.76 -18.50
N GLN A 117 -3.52 1.85 -19.25
CA GLN A 117 -2.42 2.53 -19.95
C GLN A 117 -1.43 3.21 -18.99
N ASP A 118 -1.85 3.52 -17.76
CA ASP A 118 -1.00 4.17 -16.76
C ASP A 118 -0.18 3.14 -15.95
N ALA A 119 -0.23 1.86 -16.33
CA ALA A 119 0.51 0.80 -15.66
C ALA A 119 2.01 1.01 -15.78
N LYS A 120 2.72 1.11 -14.66
CA LYS A 120 4.18 1.27 -14.61
C LYS A 120 4.94 -0.03 -14.90
N SER A 121 4.29 -1.15 -14.70
CA SER A 121 4.84 -2.48 -14.96
C SER A 121 3.71 -3.47 -15.27
N ILE A 122 4.04 -4.49 -16.04
CA ILE A 122 3.18 -5.63 -16.30
C ILE A 122 3.97 -6.87 -15.88
N GLY A 123 3.42 -7.63 -14.94
CA GLY A 123 4.09 -8.83 -14.41
C GLY A 123 3.15 -10.03 -14.36
N ARG A 124 3.74 -11.19 -14.32
CA ARG A 124 3.10 -12.45 -14.00
C ARG A 124 4.04 -13.27 -13.12
N GLU A 125 3.50 -13.90 -12.10
CA GLU A 125 4.24 -14.77 -11.20
C GLU A 125 3.45 -16.05 -10.95
N VAL A 126 4.16 -17.09 -10.52
CA VAL A 126 3.62 -18.36 -10.04
C VAL A 126 4.42 -18.78 -8.82
N THR A 127 3.73 -19.32 -7.84
CA THR A 127 4.35 -19.94 -6.67
C THR A 127 4.11 -21.44 -6.78
N PHE A 128 5.19 -22.24 -6.73
CA PHE A 128 5.08 -23.68 -6.75
C PHE A 128 4.70 -24.21 -5.37
N GLN A 129 4.01 -25.34 -5.33
CA GLN A 129 3.64 -25.99 -4.06
C GLN A 129 4.84 -26.62 -3.33
N LYS A 130 5.92 -26.91 -4.08
CA LYS A 130 7.19 -27.43 -3.59
C LYS A 130 8.31 -26.76 -4.36
N ASP A 131 9.50 -26.72 -3.76
CA ASP A 131 10.69 -26.23 -4.42
C ASP A 131 11.00 -27.05 -5.67
N VAL A 132 11.43 -26.38 -6.72
CA VAL A 132 11.70 -26.98 -8.02
C VAL A 132 13.12 -26.59 -8.46
N ASP A 133 13.92 -27.60 -8.80
CA ASP A 133 15.30 -27.47 -9.30
C ASP A 133 15.45 -27.93 -10.75
N ASN A 134 14.38 -28.39 -11.41
CA ASN A 134 14.39 -28.83 -12.80
C ASN A 134 14.45 -27.63 -13.76
N TYR A 135 15.61 -27.44 -14.39
CA TYR A 135 15.89 -26.32 -15.31
C TYR A 135 14.93 -26.26 -16.51
N GLU A 136 14.67 -27.42 -17.16
CA GLU A 136 13.79 -27.43 -18.34
C GLU A 136 12.35 -27.05 -17.99
N PHE A 137 11.84 -27.59 -16.89
CA PHE A 137 10.53 -27.21 -16.38
C PHE A 137 10.44 -25.72 -16.05
N LEU A 138 11.47 -25.17 -15.37
CA LEU A 138 11.51 -23.73 -15.01
C LEU A 138 11.57 -22.86 -16.27
N ARG A 139 12.32 -23.27 -17.29
CA ARG A 139 12.39 -22.58 -18.59
C ARG A 139 11.02 -22.54 -19.29
N ASP A 140 10.31 -23.64 -19.30
CA ASP A 140 8.99 -23.73 -19.92
C ASP A 140 7.95 -22.88 -19.16
N VAL A 141 7.98 -22.90 -17.84
CA VAL A 141 7.16 -22.00 -17.01
C VAL A 141 7.49 -20.54 -17.30
N LEU A 142 8.76 -20.16 -17.40
CA LEU A 142 9.18 -18.80 -17.72
C LEU A 142 8.68 -18.37 -19.11
N LEU A 143 8.71 -19.26 -20.09
CA LEU A 143 8.15 -19.01 -21.42
C LEU A 143 6.65 -18.72 -21.34
N LEU A 144 5.89 -19.53 -20.61
CA LEU A 144 4.45 -19.32 -20.41
C LEU A 144 4.15 -17.98 -19.70
N LEU A 145 4.92 -17.65 -18.67
CA LEU A 145 4.78 -16.37 -17.97
C LEU A 145 5.09 -15.19 -18.90
N SER A 146 6.10 -15.31 -19.75
CA SER A 146 6.48 -14.30 -20.73
C SER A 146 5.39 -14.07 -21.77
N LEU A 147 4.78 -15.14 -22.30
CA LEU A 147 3.62 -15.04 -23.21
C LEU A 147 2.42 -14.37 -22.55
N CYS A 148 2.16 -14.65 -21.26
CA CYS A 148 1.10 -13.97 -20.51
C CYS A 148 1.37 -12.45 -20.38
N VAL A 149 2.61 -12.06 -20.10
CA VAL A 149 3.01 -10.66 -19.99
C VAL A 149 2.91 -9.96 -21.35
N GLU A 150 3.40 -10.58 -22.40
CA GLU A 150 3.31 -10.08 -23.78
C GLU A 150 1.85 -9.85 -24.18
N HIS A 151 1.00 -10.85 -24.01
CA HIS A 151 -0.43 -10.73 -24.33
C HIS A 151 -1.10 -9.57 -23.58
N ARG A 152 -0.82 -9.42 -22.30
CA ARG A 152 -1.35 -8.29 -21.50
C ARG A 152 -0.83 -6.93 -21.99
N ALA A 153 0.46 -6.83 -22.32
CA ALA A 153 1.05 -5.61 -22.85
C ALA A 153 0.41 -5.20 -24.18
N ARG A 154 0.26 -6.13 -25.11
CA ARG A 154 -0.39 -5.90 -26.40
C ARG A 154 -1.85 -5.42 -26.26
N ARG A 155 -2.61 -6.04 -25.34
CA ARG A 155 -4.02 -5.66 -25.13
C ARG A 155 -4.20 -4.21 -24.70
N VAL A 156 -3.22 -3.63 -24.01
CA VAL A 156 -3.28 -2.23 -23.52
C VAL A 156 -2.38 -1.28 -24.31
N GLY A 157 -1.74 -1.76 -25.39
CA GLY A 157 -0.88 -0.95 -26.26
C GLY A 157 0.40 -0.47 -25.58
N LEU A 158 0.93 -1.21 -24.58
CA LEU A 158 2.14 -0.82 -23.85
C LEU A 158 3.36 -1.63 -24.32
N HIS A 159 4.52 -0.98 -24.24
CA HIS A 159 5.84 -1.57 -24.48
C HIS A 159 6.70 -1.45 -23.22
N GLY A 160 7.50 -2.49 -22.95
CA GLY A 160 8.48 -2.49 -21.87
C GLY A 160 9.86 -2.10 -22.37
N SER A 161 10.58 -1.25 -21.64
CA SER A 161 11.98 -0.91 -21.87
C SER A 161 12.95 -1.77 -21.03
N GLY A 162 12.44 -2.51 -20.06
CA GLY A 162 13.22 -3.40 -19.21
C GLY A 162 12.45 -4.66 -18.85
N VAL A 163 13.17 -5.75 -18.66
CA VAL A 163 12.64 -7.04 -18.19
C VAL A 163 13.34 -7.40 -16.89
N THR A 164 12.56 -7.85 -15.91
CA THR A 164 13.08 -8.33 -14.62
C THR A 164 12.56 -9.73 -14.35
N LEU A 165 13.48 -10.66 -14.12
CA LEU A 165 13.18 -11.99 -13.59
C LEU A 165 13.36 -11.95 -12.06
N LYS A 166 12.35 -12.39 -11.33
CA LYS A 166 12.41 -12.56 -9.88
C LYS A 166 12.32 -14.05 -9.55
N LEU A 167 13.32 -14.54 -8.86
CA LEU A 167 13.37 -15.88 -8.27
C LEU A 167 13.39 -15.72 -6.75
N THR A 168 12.58 -16.48 -6.04
CA THR A 168 12.48 -16.46 -4.56
C THR A 168 12.22 -17.85 -4.04
#